data_4407402882635ca2a1570b87dad13a85
#
_entry.id   4407402882635ca2a1570b87dad13a85
#
_cell.length_a   1.000
_cell.length_b   1.000
_cell.length_c   1.000
_cell.angle_alpha   90.00
_cell.angle_beta   90.00
_cell.angle_gamma   90.00
#
_symmetry.space_group_name_H-M   'P 1'
#
loop_
_entity.id
_entity.type
_entity.pdbx_description
1 polymer ?
#
loop_
_entity_poly.entity_id
_entity_poly.type
_entity_poly.pdbx_seq_one_letter_code
_entity_poly.pdbx_strand_id
1 'polypeptide(L)'
;LIAIRVSPSADNGTSAFFGERELVNRMQLVLRNLDVTTTSSTSNVLVQAILNGVPSNSRTWGKPTAVTSSLAQIADYQGTSTTVSGGEVTGGFFVGGTGGVQIDLGDVRDLGNSILGGGTTLTTTGIYPDGPDTLHIVATNIGSATATVFARLSWTEAQA
;
A
#
# COMPACT_ATOMS: atom_id res chain seq x y z
N LEU A 1 3.13 8.11 5.53
CA LEU A 1 3.33 6.81 4.90
C LEU A 1 2.11 5.94 5.08
N ILE A 2 1.62 5.35 4.02
CA ILE A 2 0.46 4.45 4.00
C ILE A 2 0.79 3.25 3.12
N ALA A 3 0.31 2.07 3.47
CA ALA A 3 0.39 0.91 2.61
C ALA A 3 -0.99 0.29 2.40
N ILE A 4 -1.19 -0.33 1.24
CA ILE A 4 -2.42 -1.02 0.85
C ILE A 4 -2.08 -2.39 0.27
N ARG A 5 -2.91 -3.36 0.56
CA ARG A 5 -2.86 -4.71 -0.03
C ARG A 5 -4.25 -5.32 -0.12
N VAL A 6 -4.39 -6.41 -0.86
CA VAL A 6 -5.54 -7.31 -0.74
C VAL A 6 -5.44 -8.06 0.59
N SER A 7 -6.56 -8.31 1.26
CA SER A 7 -6.55 -9.24 2.41
C SER A 7 -6.07 -10.63 1.97
N PRO A 8 -5.16 -11.27 2.71
CA PRO A 8 -4.70 -12.61 2.34
C PRO A 8 -5.83 -13.64 2.36
N SER A 9 -6.83 -13.49 3.22
CA SER A 9 -7.97 -14.39 3.30
C SER A 9 -9.22 -13.81 2.63
N ALA A 10 -10.11 -14.69 2.15
CA ALA A 10 -11.36 -14.32 1.51
C ALA A 10 -12.36 -13.58 2.44
N ASP A 11 -12.09 -13.53 3.73
CA ASP A 11 -12.95 -12.91 4.75
C ASP A 11 -12.22 -11.80 5.53
N ASN A 12 -11.36 -11.05 4.88
CA ASN A 12 -10.68 -9.86 5.40
C ASN A 12 -10.52 -9.80 6.93
N GLY A 13 -9.65 -10.64 7.47
CA GLY A 13 -9.31 -10.65 8.89
C GLY A 13 -9.79 -11.88 9.66
N THR A 14 -10.61 -12.73 9.03
CA THR A 14 -10.98 -14.04 9.55
C THR A 14 -10.55 -15.07 8.52
N SER A 15 -9.96 -16.17 8.96
CA SER A 15 -9.63 -17.26 8.06
C SER A 15 -10.93 -17.92 7.61
N ALA A 16 -11.22 -17.86 6.32
CA ALA A 16 -12.33 -18.60 5.73
C ALA A 16 -11.83 -19.96 5.26
N PHE A 17 -12.49 -21.01 5.67
CA PHE A 17 -12.12 -22.39 5.33
C PHE A 17 -13.23 -23.09 4.55
N PHE A 18 -12.83 -23.92 3.60
CA PHE A 18 -13.69 -24.92 2.99
C PHE A 18 -13.12 -26.30 3.37
N GLY A 19 -13.72 -26.94 4.35
CA GLY A 19 -13.14 -28.10 4.99
C GLY A 19 -11.85 -27.73 5.72
N GLU A 20 -10.73 -28.36 5.39
CA GLU A 20 -9.40 -28.08 5.96
C GLU A 20 -8.59 -27.05 5.15
N ARG A 21 -9.13 -26.53 4.05
CA ARG A 21 -8.44 -25.61 3.16
C ARG A 21 -8.83 -24.17 3.44
N GLU A 22 -7.83 -23.34 3.66
CA GLU A 22 -8.03 -21.89 3.72
C GLU A 22 -8.38 -21.33 2.33
N LEU A 23 -9.41 -20.49 2.27
CA LEU A 23 -9.83 -19.82 1.05
C LEU A 23 -8.98 -18.55 0.86
N VAL A 24 -8.17 -18.56 -0.19
CA VAL A 24 -7.37 -17.42 -0.60
C VAL A 24 -8.27 -16.36 -1.26
N ASN A 25 -8.09 -15.12 -0.89
CA ASN A 25 -8.77 -14.01 -1.55
C ASN A 25 -8.21 -13.82 -2.97
N ARG A 26 -9.09 -13.93 -3.97
CA ARG A 26 -8.74 -13.77 -5.39
C ARG A 26 -9.09 -12.39 -5.95
N MET A 27 -9.53 -11.48 -5.10
CA MET A 27 -9.82 -10.12 -5.49
C MET A 27 -8.56 -9.42 -6.02
N GLN A 28 -8.75 -8.51 -6.94
CA GLN A 28 -7.73 -7.56 -7.39
C GLN A 28 -8.08 -6.15 -6.93
N LEU A 29 -7.09 -5.41 -6.49
CA LEU A 29 -7.18 -3.98 -6.24
C LEU A 29 -6.67 -3.24 -7.47
N VAL A 30 -7.58 -2.56 -8.14
CA VAL A 30 -7.26 -1.69 -9.28
C VAL A 30 -7.07 -0.28 -8.73
N LEU A 31 -5.83 0.17 -8.70
CA LEU A 31 -5.49 1.50 -8.23
C LEU A 31 -5.95 2.55 -9.24
N ARG A 32 -6.43 3.70 -8.73
CA ARG A 32 -6.96 4.78 -9.56
C ARG A 32 -6.13 6.04 -9.42
N ASN A 33 -6.36 6.78 -8.36
CA ASN A 33 -5.72 8.07 -8.19
C ASN A 33 -5.06 8.17 -6.82
N LEU A 34 -3.95 8.87 -6.79
CA LEU A 34 -3.29 9.33 -5.58
C LEU A 34 -3.30 10.86 -5.56
N ASP A 35 -4.02 11.42 -4.62
CA ASP A 35 -4.01 12.86 -4.33
C ASP A 35 -3.07 13.10 -3.16
N VAL A 36 -2.14 14.02 -3.30
CA VAL A 36 -1.22 14.40 -2.23
C VAL A 36 -1.19 15.91 -2.09
N THR A 37 -1.30 16.38 -0.87
CA THR A 37 -1.15 17.80 -0.53
C THR A 37 -0.14 17.98 0.60
N THR A 38 0.57 19.10 0.58
CA THR A 38 1.46 19.50 1.68
C THR A 38 1.09 20.89 2.18
N THR A 39 1.24 21.11 3.48
CA THR A 39 0.98 22.40 4.11
C THR A 39 2.24 23.23 4.32
N SER A 40 3.41 22.69 3.99
CA SER A 40 4.67 23.43 4.14
C SER A 40 4.91 24.35 2.95
N SER A 41 5.12 25.63 3.21
CA SER A 41 5.48 26.61 2.17
C SER A 41 6.95 26.58 1.75
N THR A 42 7.80 25.90 2.50
CA THR A 42 9.27 25.95 2.34
C THR A 42 9.93 24.60 2.15
N SER A 43 9.17 23.51 2.26
CA SER A 43 9.70 22.15 2.07
C SER A 43 9.12 21.51 0.83
N ASN A 44 9.98 20.83 0.09
CA ASN A 44 9.59 19.93 -0.97
C ASN A 44 9.53 18.51 -0.44
N VAL A 45 8.54 17.77 -0.88
CA VAL A 45 8.35 16.38 -0.50
C VAL A 45 8.43 15.50 -1.75
N LEU A 46 9.30 14.51 -1.71
CA LEU A 46 9.31 13.44 -2.69
C LEU A 46 8.28 12.38 -2.27
N VAL A 47 7.32 12.09 -3.12
CA VAL A 47 6.35 11.02 -2.93
C VAL A 47 6.67 9.89 -3.89
N GLN A 48 6.74 8.67 -3.40
CA GLN A 48 7.05 7.48 -4.19
C GLN A 48 6.02 6.38 -3.92
N ALA A 49 5.67 5.66 -4.97
CA ALA A 49 4.92 4.41 -4.90
C ALA A 49 5.90 3.25 -5.04
N ILE A 50 5.98 2.38 -4.03
CA ILE A 50 6.91 1.26 -3.96
C ILE A 50 6.11 -0.03 -3.81
N LEU A 51 6.24 -0.91 -4.81
CA LEU A 51 5.59 -2.21 -4.82
C LEU A 51 6.47 -3.22 -4.08
N ASN A 52 5.85 -3.99 -3.18
CA ASN A 52 6.48 -5.08 -2.43
C ASN A 52 7.76 -4.67 -1.65
N GLY A 53 7.81 -3.43 -1.19
CA GLY A 53 8.88 -2.97 -0.32
C GLY A 53 8.73 -3.49 1.11
N VAL A 54 9.83 -3.47 1.87
CA VAL A 54 9.86 -3.90 3.28
C VAL A 54 9.96 -2.67 4.18
N PRO A 55 8.93 -2.36 4.96
CA PRO A 55 8.98 -1.26 5.91
C PRO A 55 9.85 -1.61 7.13
N SER A 56 10.59 -0.63 7.63
CA SER A 56 11.45 -0.80 8.82
C SER A 56 10.67 -1.05 10.11
N ASN A 57 9.40 -0.69 10.15
CA ASN A 57 8.50 -0.90 11.27
C ASN A 57 7.30 -1.74 10.87
N SER A 58 6.95 -2.72 11.69
CA SER A 58 5.71 -3.49 11.52
C SER A 58 4.50 -2.66 11.89
N ARG A 59 3.39 -2.84 11.17
CA ARG A 59 2.08 -2.25 11.49
C ARG A 59 0.98 -3.28 11.33
N THR A 60 -0.09 -3.05 12.06
CA THR A 60 -1.28 -3.88 11.94
C THR A 60 -2.03 -3.51 10.67
N TRP A 61 -2.35 -4.51 9.89
CA TRP A 61 -3.21 -4.39 8.74
C TRP A 61 -4.67 -4.39 9.20
N GLY A 62 -5.45 -3.43 8.72
CA GLY A 62 -6.86 -3.31 9.07
C GLY A 62 -7.72 -2.94 7.87
N LYS A 63 -9.03 -3.12 8.01
CA LYS A 63 -10.01 -2.66 7.02
C LYS A 63 -10.01 -1.14 6.91
N PRO A 64 -10.29 -0.57 5.73
CA PRO A 64 -10.58 0.85 5.61
C PRO A 64 -11.79 1.21 6.49
N THR A 65 -11.65 2.23 7.34
CA THR A 65 -12.69 2.60 8.32
C THR A 65 -14.03 2.96 7.67
N ALA A 66 -13.99 3.54 6.47
CA ALA A 66 -15.17 4.00 5.76
C ALA A 66 -15.91 2.90 4.97
N VAL A 67 -15.29 1.74 4.75
CA VAL A 67 -15.84 0.68 3.88
C VAL A 67 -15.68 -0.67 4.56
N THR A 68 -16.68 -1.06 5.34
CA THR A 68 -16.64 -2.30 6.16
C THR A 68 -16.68 -3.59 5.33
N SER A 69 -17.20 -3.52 4.10
CA SER A 69 -17.27 -4.66 3.16
C SER A 69 -16.04 -4.81 2.28
N SER A 70 -15.06 -3.89 2.39
CA SER A 70 -13.83 -3.95 1.61
C SER A 70 -12.99 -5.18 1.95
N LEU A 71 -12.43 -5.80 0.93
CA LEU A 71 -11.42 -6.85 1.04
C LEU A 71 -9.99 -6.30 0.94
N ALA A 72 -9.83 -5.00 0.83
CA ALA A 72 -8.56 -4.32 0.98
C ALA A 72 -8.15 -4.21 2.46
N GLN A 73 -6.87 -4.19 2.71
CA GLN A 73 -6.29 -3.86 4.01
C GLN A 73 -5.35 -2.67 3.87
N ILE A 74 -5.39 -1.80 4.87
CA ILE A 74 -4.54 -0.62 4.97
C ILE A 74 -3.66 -0.75 6.21
N ALA A 75 -2.40 -0.33 6.08
CA ALA A 75 -1.51 -0.08 7.20
C ALA A 75 -1.10 1.39 7.20
N ASP A 76 -1.30 2.06 8.32
CA ASP A 76 -0.96 3.47 8.52
C ASP A 76 0.32 3.58 9.35
N TYR A 77 1.27 4.36 8.85
CA TYR A 77 2.59 4.57 9.47
C TYR A 77 2.76 6.01 9.99
N GLN A 78 1.67 6.72 10.25
CA GLN A 78 1.72 8.08 10.75
C GLN A 78 2.55 8.20 12.04
N GLY A 79 3.24 9.31 12.16
CA GLY A 79 3.98 9.66 13.37
C GLY A 79 5.25 8.85 13.63
N THR A 80 5.71 8.05 12.67
CA THR A 80 6.95 7.29 12.78
C THR A 80 7.89 7.58 11.62
N SER A 81 9.20 7.60 11.91
CA SER A 81 10.24 7.61 10.89
C SER A 81 10.39 6.20 10.31
N THR A 82 9.47 5.81 9.44
CA THR A 82 9.50 4.51 8.78
C THR A 82 10.15 4.67 7.42
N THR A 83 11.13 3.86 7.12
CA THR A 83 11.74 3.73 5.79
C THR A 83 11.22 2.47 5.13
N VAL A 84 11.20 2.46 3.81
CA VAL A 84 10.90 1.27 3.00
C VAL A 84 12.15 0.92 2.22
N SER A 85 12.58 -0.34 2.30
CA SER A 85 13.74 -0.86 1.60
C SER A 85 13.34 -1.96 0.62
N GLY A 86 14.11 -2.12 -0.45
CA GLY A 86 13.78 -3.07 -1.51
C GLY A 86 12.48 -2.70 -2.24
N GLY A 87 11.91 -3.69 -2.91
CA GLY A 87 10.72 -3.47 -3.73
C GLY A 87 11.02 -2.76 -5.05
N GLU A 88 9.98 -2.48 -5.80
CA GLU A 88 10.04 -1.80 -7.08
C GLU A 88 9.41 -0.40 -6.96
N VAL A 89 10.15 0.65 -7.33
CA VAL A 89 9.62 2.00 -7.43
C VAL A 89 8.84 2.11 -8.73
N THR A 90 7.52 2.10 -8.63
CA THR A 90 6.62 2.15 -9.79
C THR A 90 6.33 3.58 -10.25
N GLY A 91 6.60 4.57 -9.41
CA GLY A 91 6.43 5.97 -9.75
C GLY A 91 6.86 6.88 -8.62
N GLY A 92 7.07 8.15 -8.95
CA GLY A 92 7.41 9.17 -7.95
C GLY A 92 7.27 10.59 -8.53
N PHE A 93 7.01 11.53 -7.65
CA PHE A 93 6.82 12.93 -8.00
C PHE A 93 7.15 13.85 -6.83
N PHE A 94 7.37 15.10 -7.13
CA PHE A 94 7.61 16.11 -6.12
C PHE A 94 6.37 16.95 -5.87
N VAL A 95 6.08 17.18 -4.58
CA VAL A 95 5.07 18.13 -4.13
C VAL A 95 5.80 19.25 -3.41
N GLY A 96 5.67 20.47 -3.91
CA GLY A 96 6.33 21.65 -3.36
C GLY A 96 5.34 22.68 -2.83
N GLY A 97 5.80 23.45 -1.85
CA GLY A 97 5.01 24.55 -1.27
C GLY A 97 3.73 24.08 -0.60
N THR A 98 2.70 24.93 -0.61
CA THR A 98 1.34 24.64 -0.16
C THR A 98 0.49 24.04 -1.29
N GLY A 99 1.11 23.22 -2.14
CA GLY A 99 0.49 22.66 -3.32
C GLY A 99 -0.13 21.30 -3.12
N GLY A 100 -0.91 20.89 -4.11
CA GLY A 100 -1.44 19.54 -4.23
C GLY A 100 -1.16 18.98 -5.62
N VAL A 101 -0.97 17.68 -5.71
CA VAL A 101 -0.77 16.94 -6.96
C VAL A 101 -1.70 15.73 -6.94
N GLN A 102 -2.40 15.53 -8.06
CA GLN A 102 -3.15 14.32 -8.33
C GLN A 102 -2.43 13.52 -9.41
N ILE A 103 -2.28 12.23 -9.16
CA ILE A 103 -1.63 11.30 -10.08
C ILE A 103 -2.55 10.14 -10.37
N ASP A 104 -2.64 9.80 -11.64
CA ASP A 104 -3.24 8.58 -12.10
C ASP A 104 -2.28 7.41 -11.84
N LEU A 105 -2.78 6.39 -11.17
CA LEU A 105 -2.05 5.15 -10.88
C LEU A 105 -2.42 4.02 -11.84
N GLY A 106 -3.13 4.31 -12.92
CA GLY A 106 -3.57 3.31 -13.88
C GLY A 106 -2.43 2.50 -14.54
N ASP A 107 -1.21 3.03 -14.52
CA ASP A 107 -0.02 2.33 -14.99
C ASP A 107 0.62 1.40 -13.93
N VAL A 108 0.18 1.50 -12.68
CA VAL A 108 0.59 0.57 -11.62
C VAL A 108 -0.22 -0.72 -11.81
N ARG A 109 0.47 -1.86 -11.78
CA ARG A 109 -0.22 -3.14 -11.91
C ARG A 109 -1.26 -3.33 -10.80
N ASP A 110 -2.31 -4.07 -11.11
CA ASP A 110 -3.31 -4.46 -10.12
C ASP A 110 -2.68 -5.28 -8.99
N LEU A 111 -3.06 -4.97 -7.76
CA LEU A 111 -2.60 -5.70 -6.60
C LEU A 111 -3.48 -6.91 -6.36
N GLY A 112 -2.87 -8.05 -6.21
CA GLY A 112 -3.56 -9.31 -5.93
C GLY A 112 -2.78 -10.18 -4.95
N ASN A 113 -3.24 -11.40 -4.74
CA ASN A 113 -2.41 -12.43 -4.13
C ASN A 113 -1.49 -12.99 -5.21
N SER A 114 -0.22 -12.68 -5.13
CA SER A 114 0.75 -13.11 -6.13
C SER A 114 0.98 -14.61 -6.08
N ILE A 115 0.97 -15.23 -7.26
CA ILE A 115 1.28 -16.65 -7.43
C ILE A 115 2.80 -16.85 -7.60
N LEU A 116 3.50 -15.80 -8.03
CA LEU A 116 4.91 -15.83 -8.39
C LEU A 116 5.68 -14.77 -7.61
N GLY A 117 5.95 -15.02 -6.35
CA GLY A 117 6.98 -14.32 -5.62
C GLY A 117 6.75 -12.82 -5.43
N GLY A 118 5.72 -12.44 -4.72
CA GLY A 118 5.57 -11.07 -4.22
C GLY A 118 6.32 -10.79 -2.93
N GLY A 119 6.89 -11.78 -2.30
CA GLY A 119 7.60 -11.66 -1.04
C GLY A 119 9.10 -11.89 -1.19
N THR A 120 9.91 -11.01 -0.63
CA THR A 120 11.37 -11.18 -0.54
C THR A 120 11.79 -12.18 0.53
N THR A 121 10.84 -12.73 1.27
CA THR A 121 11.10 -13.72 2.31
C THR A 121 10.42 -15.03 1.93
N LEU A 122 11.23 -15.97 1.46
CA LEU A 122 10.89 -17.37 1.52
C LEU A 122 10.61 -17.70 3.00
N THR A 123 9.34 -17.65 3.40
CA THR A 123 8.99 -18.26 4.67
C THR A 123 9.27 -19.74 4.51
N THR A 124 9.96 -20.32 5.48
CA THR A 124 10.41 -21.70 5.54
C THR A 124 9.30 -22.74 5.39
N THR A 125 8.09 -22.33 5.16
CA THR A 125 6.88 -23.18 5.05
C THR A 125 6.41 -23.42 3.62
N GLY A 126 7.02 -22.78 2.62
CA GLY A 126 6.67 -23.05 1.21
C GLY A 126 5.19 -22.84 0.89
N ILE A 127 4.52 -21.93 1.58
CA ILE A 127 3.11 -21.64 1.33
C ILE A 127 2.98 -20.90 0.02
N TYR A 128 2.25 -21.46 -0.87
CA TYR A 128 1.91 -20.90 -2.16
C TYR A 128 0.40 -20.55 -2.16
N PRO A 129 0.00 -19.33 -2.51
CA PRO A 129 0.79 -18.19 -2.99
C PRO A 129 1.60 -17.47 -1.90
N ASP A 130 2.67 -16.75 -2.29
CA ASP A 130 3.59 -16.05 -1.38
C ASP A 130 2.97 -14.92 -0.56
N GLY A 131 1.72 -14.63 -0.79
CA GLY A 131 0.95 -13.58 -0.14
C GLY A 131 0.57 -12.44 -1.08
N PRO A 132 -0.17 -11.45 -0.56
CA PRO A 132 -0.67 -10.34 -1.35
C PRO A 132 0.45 -9.36 -1.72
N ASP A 133 0.37 -8.81 -2.92
CA ASP A 133 1.14 -7.64 -3.30
C ASP A 133 0.81 -6.47 -2.38
N THR A 134 1.84 -5.71 -2.02
CA THR A 134 1.73 -4.56 -1.13
C THR A 134 2.24 -3.31 -1.83
N LEU A 135 1.42 -2.27 -1.92
CA LEU A 135 1.87 -0.95 -2.38
C LEU A 135 2.09 -0.04 -1.19
N HIS A 136 3.27 0.54 -1.11
CA HIS A 136 3.66 1.55 -0.12
C HIS A 136 3.70 2.93 -0.79
N ILE A 137 2.95 3.89 -0.25
CA ILE A 137 3.06 5.31 -0.60
C ILE A 137 3.96 5.97 0.44
N VAL A 138 5.13 6.37 0.02
CA VAL A 138 6.19 6.91 0.88
C VAL A 138 6.34 8.40 0.58
N ALA A 139 6.34 9.22 1.62
CA ALA A 139 6.61 10.65 1.52
C ALA A 139 7.92 10.97 2.24
N THR A 140 8.91 11.47 1.50
CA THR A 140 10.21 11.86 2.03
C THR A 140 10.37 13.37 1.94
N ASN A 141 10.57 14.01 3.09
CA ASN A 141 10.88 15.43 3.11
C ASN A 141 12.32 15.64 2.65
N ILE A 142 12.50 16.39 1.57
CA ILE A 142 13.81 16.76 1.02
C ILE A 142 14.19 18.21 1.33
N GLY A 143 13.34 18.94 2.02
CA GLY A 143 13.61 20.27 2.52
C GLY A 143 14.12 20.28 3.95
N SER A 144 14.51 21.45 4.44
CA SER A 144 15.01 21.66 5.80
C SER A 144 13.93 21.93 6.84
N ALA A 145 12.72 22.31 6.41
CA ALA A 145 11.60 22.60 7.29
C ALA A 145 10.67 21.40 7.43
N THR A 146 9.94 21.31 8.54
CA THR A 146 8.92 20.28 8.73
C THR A 146 7.78 20.43 7.73
N ALA A 147 7.37 19.33 7.11
CA ALA A 147 6.22 19.28 6.23
C ALA A 147 5.17 18.32 6.75
N THR A 148 3.91 18.75 6.74
CA THR A 148 2.77 17.84 6.94
C THR A 148 2.22 17.46 5.59
N VAL A 149 2.08 16.17 5.36
CA VAL A 149 1.61 15.61 4.11
C VAL A 149 0.29 14.88 4.33
N PHE A 150 -0.70 15.18 3.51
CA PHE A 150 -1.95 14.46 3.45
C PHE A 150 -2.01 13.70 2.12
N ALA A 151 -2.40 12.45 2.19
CA ALA A 151 -2.56 11.62 1.00
C ALA A 151 -3.93 10.95 0.99
N ARG A 152 -4.54 10.87 -0.19
CA ARG A 152 -5.77 10.14 -0.45
C ARG A 152 -5.52 9.18 -1.60
N LEU A 153 -5.73 7.89 -1.35
CA LEU A 153 -5.64 6.84 -2.36
C LEU A 153 -7.04 6.38 -2.73
N SER A 154 -7.31 6.32 -4.03
CA SER A 154 -8.56 5.79 -4.59
C SER A 154 -8.29 4.48 -5.32
N TRP A 155 -9.18 3.51 -5.13
CA TRP A 155 -9.09 2.20 -5.79
C TRP A 155 -10.48 1.63 -6.06
N THR A 156 -10.54 0.61 -6.89
CA THR A 156 -11.70 -0.26 -7.08
C THR A 156 -11.32 -1.70 -6.77
N GLU A 157 -12.27 -2.47 -6.28
CA GLU A 157 -12.12 -3.88 -5.99
C GLU A 157 -12.81 -4.68 -7.10
N ALA A 158 -12.04 -5.49 -7.81
CA ALA A 158 -12.53 -6.39 -8.83
C ALA A 158 -12.48 -7.82 -8.32
N GLN A 159 -13.61 -8.52 -8.33
CA GLN A 159 -13.66 -9.96 -8.07
C GLN A 159 -13.40 -10.70 -9.38
N ALA A 160 -12.49 -11.65 -9.33
CA ALA A 160 -12.20 -12.57 -10.42
C ALA A 160 -13.10 -13.81 -10.35
#